data_15d6659fd45d771d2fadb2f4432df0d7
#
_entry.id   15d6659fd45d771d2fadb2f4432df0d7
#
_cell.length_a   1.000
_cell.length_b   1.000
_cell.length_c   1.000
_cell.angle_alpha   90.00
_cell.angle_beta   90.00
_cell.angle_gamma   90.00
#
_symmetry.space_group_name_H-M   'P 1'
#
loop_
_entity.id
_entity.type
_entity.pdbx_description
1 polymer ?
#
loop_
_entity_poly.entity_id
_entity_poly.type
_entity_poly.pdbx_seq_one_letter_code
_entity_poly.pdbx_strand_id
1 'polypeptide(L)'
;MESNSYKNYNNNSRNNYKDNNEDYNCQKKSFYNELIEYSKNGRYPLHMPGHKRNERLFDGIDPYKVDITEIDGFDNLHNPKGIILDAMKNASDFFETDRTWFLVNGSSCGILAAISAVTNIGDKIIIGRNCHKVVYNCAKLRNLDVEYVYPSYIAKYGINGGYNKGEIENILKKNRDVKAVVLTSPTYDGIVSDIEEIARVVHKYNTVLIVDEAHGAHFGISEKLPVPAYKLGADLVIESTHKTLPAMTQTALLHLKGDRIDAGKVQEMLSIYETSSPSYVLMCSIDKCIREIQKNGQQRYDELLNVINKIRKNVNKCKYISIPCEELKNQNNVFDVDVTKLIINVNNSGITGKQLGDILRYKYNIEVEMDSLKYVLGITTICDDYKELEILAEALKEIDKSLEEKQNENISVELLKNKRMYSIYETDLKEKNTVNLFDSKDCISGEFVFLYPPGIPLVVPGEVITEELLEQIKVYLEANMNISGLKDNSNKTIEVVK
;
A
#
# COMPACT_ATOMS: atom_id res chain seq x y z
N MET A 1 -3.87 -51.14 -49.38
CA MET A 1 -3.71 -50.09 -50.38
C MET A 1 -4.11 -48.81 -49.67
N GLU A 2 -3.28 -47.86 -49.36
CA GLU A 2 -1.88 -47.51 -49.55
C GLU A 2 -1.36 -46.82 -48.31
N SER A 3 -0.10 -47.14 -48.00
CA SER A 3 0.72 -46.52 -46.98
C SER A 3 1.14 -45.11 -47.41
N ASN A 4 1.22 -44.17 -46.48
CA ASN A 4 2.04 -43.01 -46.68
C ASN A 4 2.90 -42.72 -45.44
N SER A 5 4.15 -42.82 -45.73
CA SER A 5 5.36 -42.66 -44.92
C SER A 5 5.61 -41.21 -44.54
N TYR A 6 5.83 -40.94 -43.25
CA TYR A 6 6.49 -39.71 -42.82
C TYR A 6 8.00 -39.89 -42.87
N LYS A 7 8.65 -39.10 -43.71
CA LYS A 7 10.10 -39.03 -43.87
C LYS A 7 10.72 -38.29 -42.69
N ASN A 8 11.69 -38.94 -42.05
CA ASN A 8 12.66 -38.35 -41.17
C ASN A 8 13.55 -37.33 -41.91
N TYR A 9 13.64 -36.11 -41.37
CA TYR A 9 14.72 -35.18 -41.69
C TYR A 9 15.66 -35.10 -40.49
N ASN A 10 16.67 -35.94 -40.50
CA ASN A 10 17.92 -35.69 -39.80
C ASN A 10 18.76 -34.75 -40.65
N ASN A 11 19.06 -33.57 -40.17
CA ASN A 11 20.20 -32.81 -40.69
C ASN A 11 21.08 -32.31 -39.53
N ASN A 12 22.16 -33.05 -39.36
CA ASN A 12 23.36 -32.59 -38.68
C ASN A 12 23.97 -31.40 -39.44
N SER A 13 23.99 -30.24 -38.83
CA SER A 13 25.00 -29.22 -39.14
C SER A 13 25.48 -28.61 -37.83
N ARG A 14 26.57 -29.21 -37.31
CA ARG A 14 27.40 -28.59 -36.28
C ARG A 14 28.13 -27.42 -36.93
N ASN A 15 27.67 -26.20 -36.65
CA ASN A 15 28.49 -25.01 -36.85
C ASN A 15 29.28 -24.75 -35.59
N ASN A 16 30.58 -24.93 -35.70
CA ASN A 16 31.61 -24.51 -34.73
C ASN A 16 31.61 -22.98 -34.63
N TYR A 17 30.95 -22.42 -33.63
CA TYR A 17 31.30 -21.08 -33.14
C TYR A 17 32.35 -21.28 -32.05
N LYS A 18 33.56 -20.87 -32.33
CA LYS A 18 34.61 -20.67 -31.32
C LYS A 18 34.16 -19.51 -30.46
N ASP A 19 33.84 -19.81 -29.21
CA ASP A 19 33.70 -18.81 -28.16
C ASP A 19 35.04 -18.15 -27.88
N ASN A 20 35.23 -16.92 -28.34
CA ASN A 20 36.21 -16.02 -27.79
C ASN A 20 35.61 -15.42 -26.50
N ASN A 21 35.73 -16.18 -25.41
CA ASN A 21 35.46 -15.71 -24.06
C ASN A 21 36.77 -15.30 -23.40
N GLU A 22 37.16 -14.06 -23.60
CA GLU A 22 38.04 -13.37 -22.66
C GLU A 22 37.46 -12.00 -22.36
N ASP A 23 37.29 -11.73 -21.04
CA ASP A 23 36.97 -10.44 -20.41
C ASP A 23 35.51 -9.90 -20.46
N TYR A 24 34.59 -10.60 -19.78
CA TYR A 24 33.48 -9.92 -19.13
C TYR A 24 33.16 -10.58 -17.77
N ASN A 25 34.06 -10.45 -16.82
CA ASN A 25 33.84 -10.90 -15.43
C ASN A 25 33.13 -9.80 -14.59
N CYS A 26 32.05 -9.27 -15.12
CA CYS A 26 30.98 -8.62 -14.35
C CYS A 26 29.70 -9.35 -14.73
N GLN A 27 29.45 -10.52 -14.16
CA GLN A 27 28.18 -11.22 -14.31
C GLN A 27 27.12 -10.32 -13.69
N LYS A 28 26.45 -9.50 -14.51
CA LYS A 28 25.21 -8.85 -14.11
C LYS A 28 24.28 -9.96 -13.62
N LYS A 29 23.94 -9.95 -12.33
CA LYS A 29 23.03 -10.91 -11.74
C LYS A 29 21.72 -10.89 -12.53
N SER A 30 21.28 -12.05 -13.00
CA SER A 30 20.00 -12.16 -13.69
C SER A 30 18.87 -11.94 -12.68
N PHE A 31 17.94 -11.02 -12.96
CA PHE A 31 16.75 -10.81 -12.12
C PHE A 31 15.99 -12.13 -11.88
N TYR A 32 15.85 -12.96 -12.92
CA TYR A 32 15.24 -14.29 -12.81
C TYR A 32 15.96 -15.17 -11.79
N ASN A 33 17.28 -15.28 -11.88
CA ASN A 33 18.06 -16.12 -10.98
C ASN A 33 18.00 -15.62 -9.54
N GLU A 34 18.07 -14.29 -9.32
CA GLU A 34 17.94 -13.70 -7.98
C GLU A 34 16.58 -14.00 -7.34
N LEU A 35 15.48 -13.95 -8.13
CA LEU A 35 14.15 -14.31 -7.62
C LEU A 35 14.05 -15.81 -7.27
N ILE A 36 14.64 -16.69 -8.10
CA ILE A 36 14.65 -18.13 -7.81
C ILE A 36 15.48 -18.43 -6.56
N GLU A 37 16.63 -17.77 -6.38
CA GLU A 37 17.44 -17.90 -5.17
C GLU A 37 16.68 -17.36 -3.94
N TYR A 38 16.06 -16.19 -4.07
CA TYR A 38 15.24 -15.60 -3.01
C TYR A 38 14.10 -16.52 -2.59
N SER A 39 13.41 -17.17 -3.53
CA SER A 39 12.31 -18.09 -3.23
C SER A 39 12.75 -19.31 -2.38
N LYS A 40 14.04 -19.64 -2.41
CA LYS A 40 14.64 -20.79 -1.69
C LYS A 40 15.36 -20.40 -0.40
N ASN A 41 15.48 -19.10 -0.09
CA ASN A 41 16.33 -18.62 1.02
C ASN A 41 15.77 -18.92 2.43
N GLY A 42 14.54 -19.43 2.54
CA GLY A 42 13.92 -19.82 3.80
C GLY A 42 13.57 -18.66 4.73
N ARG A 43 13.67 -17.39 4.28
CA ARG A 43 13.26 -16.24 5.09
C ARG A 43 11.75 -16.24 5.33
N TYR A 44 11.37 -16.02 6.57
CA TYR A 44 9.98 -15.85 6.94
C TYR A 44 9.47 -14.46 6.48
N PRO A 45 8.45 -14.39 5.60
CA PRO A 45 7.97 -13.15 5.02
C PRO A 45 6.94 -12.45 5.92
N LEU A 46 7.38 -11.67 6.89
CA LEU A 46 6.50 -10.81 7.69
C LEU A 46 6.12 -9.53 6.94
N HIS A 47 6.03 -9.64 5.61
CA HIS A 47 5.74 -8.57 4.66
C HIS A 47 4.70 -9.00 3.62
N MET A 48 4.26 -8.08 2.76
CA MET A 48 3.45 -8.38 1.57
C MET A 48 4.23 -9.22 0.55
N PRO A 49 3.58 -10.03 -0.29
CA PRO A 49 2.14 -10.18 -0.44
C PRO A 49 1.50 -11.09 0.63
N GLY A 50 0.19 -10.93 0.81
CA GLY A 50 -0.59 -11.59 1.86
C GLY A 50 -0.64 -13.11 1.80
N HIS A 51 -0.36 -13.72 0.64
CA HIS A 51 -0.29 -15.20 0.50
C HIS A 51 0.95 -15.82 1.19
N LYS A 52 1.93 -15.02 1.62
CA LYS A 52 3.11 -15.45 2.39
C LYS A 52 3.92 -16.58 1.73
N ARG A 53 3.88 -16.71 0.42
CA ARG A 53 4.44 -17.87 -0.33
C ARG A 53 3.86 -19.22 0.10
N ASN A 54 2.69 -19.21 0.74
CA ASN A 54 2.01 -20.42 1.21
C ASN A 54 1.16 -21.02 0.08
N GLU A 55 1.69 -22.02 -0.60
CA GLU A 55 1.06 -22.64 -1.78
C GLU A 55 -0.23 -23.40 -1.42
N ARG A 56 -0.43 -23.79 -0.16
CA ARG A 56 -1.57 -24.63 0.29
C ARG A 56 -2.93 -24.01 0.00
N LEU A 57 -3.03 -22.67 -0.04
CA LEU A 57 -4.28 -21.97 -0.33
C LEU A 57 -4.54 -21.82 -1.84
N PHE A 58 -3.52 -21.98 -2.67
CA PHE A 58 -3.57 -21.84 -4.13
C PHE A 58 -3.23 -23.13 -4.87
N ASP A 59 -3.37 -24.27 -4.19
CA ASP A 59 -3.11 -25.56 -4.79
C ASP A 59 -3.91 -25.75 -6.08
N GLY A 60 -3.21 -26.10 -7.15
CA GLY A 60 -3.80 -26.42 -8.45
C GLY A 60 -3.89 -25.30 -9.50
N ILE A 61 -3.41 -24.09 -9.27
CA ILE A 61 -3.28 -23.08 -10.36
C ILE A 61 -1.88 -23.17 -10.98
N ASP A 62 -1.80 -23.74 -12.18
CA ASP A 62 -0.64 -23.61 -13.05
C ASP A 62 -0.84 -22.34 -13.92
N PRO A 63 -0.11 -21.22 -13.65
CA PRO A 63 -0.37 -19.96 -14.34
C PRO A 63 -0.26 -20.08 -15.86
N TYR A 64 0.67 -20.88 -16.40
CA TYR A 64 0.81 -21.04 -17.85
C TYR A 64 -0.36 -21.78 -18.50
N LYS A 65 -1.05 -22.65 -17.78
CA LYS A 65 -2.21 -23.38 -18.33
C LYS A 65 -3.51 -22.57 -18.32
N VAL A 66 -3.60 -21.55 -17.45
CA VAL A 66 -4.79 -20.73 -17.29
C VAL A 66 -4.59 -19.30 -17.80
N ASP A 67 -3.42 -18.99 -18.38
CA ASP A 67 -3.14 -17.69 -19.00
C ASP A 67 -3.76 -17.63 -20.38
N ILE A 68 -4.90 -16.99 -20.47
CA ILE A 68 -5.70 -16.80 -21.67
C ILE A 68 -6.07 -15.32 -21.85
N THR A 69 -6.72 -15.01 -22.96
CA THR A 69 -7.34 -13.70 -23.23
C THR A 69 -8.86 -13.85 -23.36
N GLU A 70 -9.54 -12.84 -23.93
CA GLU A 70 -10.99 -12.79 -24.14
C GLU A 70 -11.42 -13.78 -25.24
N ILE A 71 -11.33 -15.08 -24.95
CA ILE A 71 -11.80 -16.15 -25.83
C ILE A 71 -13.25 -16.51 -25.53
N ASP A 72 -13.93 -17.19 -26.49
CA ASP A 72 -15.31 -17.62 -26.33
C ASP A 72 -15.52 -18.44 -25.05
N GLY A 73 -16.50 -18.02 -24.24
CA GLY A 73 -16.84 -18.65 -22.96
C GLY A 73 -16.14 -18.07 -21.73
N PHE A 74 -15.17 -17.13 -21.89
CA PHE A 74 -14.41 -16.57 -20.76
C PHE A 74 -14.62 -15.08 -20.49
N ASP A 75 -15.59 -14.44 -21.19
CA ASP A 75 -16.04 -13.07 -20.90
C ASP A 75 -14.96 -11.98 -21.16
N ASN A 76 -15.26 -10.72 -20.84
CA ASN A 76 -14.35 -9.57 -20.99
C ASN A 76 -14.48 -8.64 -19.77
N LEU A 77 -13.36 -8.34 -19.10
CA LEU A 77 -13.33 -7.52 -17.89
C LEU A 77 -13.93 -6.12 -18.09
N HIS A 78 -13.72 -5.51 -19.26
CA HIS A 78 -14.21 -4.15 -19.55
C HIS A 78 -15.68 -4.09 -19.98
N ASN A 79 -16.27 -5.25 -20.35
CA ASN A 79 -17.70 -5.38 -20.69
C ASN A 79 -18.24 -6.74 -20.20
N PRO A 80 -18.21 -7.01 -18.90
CA PRO A 80 -18.53 -8.30 -18.34
C PRO A 80 -20.02 -8.63 -18.49
N LYS A 81 -20.32 -9.82 -19.01
CA LYS A 81 -21.70 -10.31 -19.23
C LYS A 81 -21.90 -11.76 -18.82
N GLY A 82 -20.82 -12.47 -18.52
CA GLY A 82 -20.80 -13.89 -18.20
C GLY A 82 -20.04 -14.17 -16.90
N ILE A 83 -19.06 -15.05 -16.99
CA ILE A 83 -18.36 -15.62 -15.83
C ILE A 83 -17.63 -14.56 -14.96
N ILE A 84 -17.08 -13.51 -15.59
CA ILE A 84 -16.44 -12.41 -14.87
C ILE A 84 -17.49 -11.59 -14.13
N LEU A 85 -18.62 -11.28 -14.78
CA LEU A 85 -19.73 -10.59 -14.13
C LEU A 85 -20.27 -11.37 -12.93
N ASP A 86 -20.41 -12.68 -13.06
CA ASP A 86 -20.89 -13.54 -11.98
C ASP A 86 -19.90 -13.60 -10.80
N ALA A 87 -18.60 -13.64 -11.10
CA ALA A 87 -17.55 -13.56 -10.07
C ALA A 87 -17.55 -12.19 -9.33
N MET A 88 -17.73 -11.09 -10.06
CA MET A 88 -17.87 -9.75 -9.46
C MET A 88 -19.15 -9.61 -8.64
N LYS A 89 -20.26 -10.20 -9.06
CA LYS A 89 -21.50 -10.25 -8.26
C LYS A 89 -21.31 -11.04 -6.98
N ASN A 90 -20.68 -12.24 -7.06
CA ASN A 90 -20.32 -13.01 -5.88
C ASN A 90 -19.48 -12.20 -4.89
N ALA A 91 -18.53 -11.39 -5.39
CA ALA A 91 -17.77 -10.48 -4.55
C ALA A 91 -18.67 -9.40 -3.94
N SER A 92 -19.52 -8.74 -4.73
CA SER A 92 -20.45 -7.73 -4.22
C SER A 92 -21.38 -8.27 -3.15
N ASP A 93 -21.90 -9.47 -3.33
CA ASP A 93 -22.78 -10.14 -2.37
C ASP A 93 -22.03 -10.44 -1.05
N PHE A 94 -20.78 -10.91 -1.15
CA PHE A 94 -19.97 -11.21 0.03
C PHE A 94 -19.59 -9.96 0.84
N PHE A 95 -19.17 -8.89 0.15
CA PHE A 95 -18.78 -7.63 0.79
C PHE A 95 -19.99 -6.74 1.10
N GLU A 96 -21.21 -7.14 0.71
CA GLU A 96 -22.44 -6.37 0.88
C GLU A 96 -22.38 -4.98 0.24
N THR A 97 -21.77 -4.88 -0.94
CA THR A 97 -21.62 -3.67 -1.75
C THR A 97 -22.62 -3.67 -2.90
N ASP A 98 -22.94 -2.49 -3.45
CA ASP A 98 -23.88 -2.41 -4.58
C ASP A 98 -23.20 -2.83 -5.90
N ARG A 99 -21.88 -2.60 -5.98
CA ARG A 99 -21.05 -3.13 -7.07
C ARG A 99 -19.59 -3.28 -6.63
N THR A 100 -18.94 -4.35 -7.12
CA THR A 100 -17.51 -4.60 -6.94
C THR A 100 -16.87 -4.88 -8.29
N TRP A 101 -15.74 -4.21 -8.57
CA TRP A 101 -14.92 -4.47 -9.75
C TRP A 101 -13.63 -5.17 -9.35
N PHE A 102 -13.19 -6.13 -10.16
CA PHE A 102 -11.87 -6.72 -10.07
C PHE A 102 -10.85 -5.79 -10.73
N LEU A 103 -9.72 -5.59 -10.07
CA LEU A 103 -8.62 -4.76 -10.56
C LEU A 103 -7.36 -5.61 -10.72
N VAL A 104 -6.77 -5.57 -11.91
CA VAL A 104 -5.55 -6.29 -12.25
C VAL A 104 -4.33 -5.37 -12.47
N ASN A 105 -4.54 -4.06 -12.37
CA ASN A 105 -3.48 -3.05 -12.38
C ASN A 105 -3.27 -2.42 -10.98
N GLY A 106 -3.62 -3.16 -9.92
CA GLY A 106 -3.47 -2.76 -8.53
C GLY A 106 -4.51 -1.73 -8.08
N SER A 107 -4.51 -1.42 -6.78
CA SER A 107 -5.32 -0.33 -6.23
C SER A 107 -5.02 1.02 -6.87
N SER A 108 -3.83 1.20 -7.47
CA SER A 108 -3.47 2.44 -8.15
C SER A 108 -4.43 2.78 -9.30
N CYS A 109 -4.80 1.82 -10.15
CA CYS A 109 -5.78 2.08 -11.21
C CYS A 109 -7.17 2.36 -10.62
N GLY A 110 -7.56 1.65 -9.56
CA GLY A 110 -8.82 1.89 -8.87
C GLY A 110 -8.93 3.30 -8.28
N ILE A 111 -7.87 3.80 -7.65
CA ILE A 111 -7.81 5.17 -7.11
C ILE A 111 -7.90 6.21 -8.24
N LEU A 112 -7.14 6.02 -9.33
CA LEU A 112 -7.21 6.89 -10.51
C LEU A 112 -8.62 6.90 -11.09
N ALA A 113 -9.24 5.73 -11.25
CA ALA A 113 -10.60 5.60 -11.80
C ALA A 113 -11.64 6.22 -10.86
N ALA A 114 -11.57 5.95 -9.57
CA ALA A 114 -12.51 6.47 -8.56
C ALA A 114 -12.51 8.00 -8.53
N ILE A 115 -11.34 8.63 -8.43
CA ILE A 115 -11.23 10.10 -8.43
C ILE A 115 -11.71 10.66 -9.77
N SER A 116 -11.33 10.04 -10.89
CA SER A 116 -11.68 10.50 -12.22
C SER A 116 -13.16 10.37 -12.54
N ALA A 117 -13.86 9.38 -11.98
CA ALA A 117 -15.28 9.17 -12.18
C ALA A 117 -16.15 10.28 -11.54
N VAL A 118 -15.64 10.94 -10.49
CA VAL A 118 -16.38 11.93 -9.70
C VAL A 118 -15.89 13.37 -9.90
N THR A 119 -14.84 13.58 -10.71
CA THR A 119 -14.27 14.90 -10.96
C THR A 119 -14.18 15.22 -12.45
N ASN A 120 -14.21 16.48 -12.80
CA ASN A 120 -13.78 17.03 -14.08
C ASN A 120 -12.38 17.64 -13.95
N ILE A 121 -11.77 17.96 -15.10
CA ILE A 121 -10.48 18.69 -15.12
C ILE A 121 -10.67 20.05 -14.44
N GLY A 122 -9.80 20.37 -13.48
CA GLY A 122 -9.82 21.63 -12.73
C GLY A 122 -10.73 21.64 -11.52
N ASP A 123 -11.47 20.57 -11.24
CA ASP A 123 -12.30 20.46 -10.04
C ASP A 123 -11.46 20.46 -8.75
N LYS A 124 -12.10 20.86 -7.65
CA LYS A 124 -11.48 20.89 -6.33
C LYS A 124 -11.78 19.62 -5.54
N ILE A 125 -10.75 19.10 -4.85
CA ILE A 125 -10.85 17.94 -3.95
C ILE A 125 -10.12 18.20 -2.63
N ILE A 126 -10.52 17.47 -1.58
CA ILE A 126 -9.77 17.36 -0.33
C ILE A 126 -9.03 16.03 -0.34
N ILE A 127 -7.76 16.02 -0.01
CA ILE A 127 -6.98 14.77 0.15
C ILE A 127 -6.29 14.71 1.50
N GLY A 128 -6.21 13.51 2.06
CA GLY A 128 -5.36 13.23 3.21
C GLY A 128 -3.88 13.43 2.86
N ARG A 129 -3.14 14.22 3.68
CA ARG A 129 -1.74 14.54 3.37
C ARG A 129 -0.83 13.30 3.40
N ASN A 130 -1.23 12.22 4.08
CA ASN A 130 -0.58 10.91 4.10
C ASN A 130 -1.14 9.93 3.06
N CYS A 131 -1.90 10.37 2.06
CA CYS A 131 -2.32 9.53 0.94
C CYS A 131 -1.11 9.04 0.12
N HIS A 132 -1.29 7.87 -0.49
CA HIS A 132 -0.31 7.31 -1.42
C HIS A 132 -0.10 8.24 -2.62
N LYS A 133 1.12 8.25 -3.17
CA LYS A 133 1.51 9.10 -4.32
C LYS A 133 0.55 9.06 -5.51
N VAL A 134 -0.21 7.98 -5.69
CA VAL A 134 -1.18 7.84 -6.80
C VAL A 134 -2.30 8.89 -6.72
N VAL A 135 -2.72 9.31 -5.53
CA VAL A 135 -3.73 10.37 -5.36
C VAL A 135 -3.20 11.71 -5.90
N TYR A 136 -1.95 12.04 -5.57
CA TYR A 136 -1.25 13.21 -6.08
C TYR A 136 -1.03 13.15 -7.59
N ASN A 137 -0.70 11.97 -8.12
CA ASN A 137 -0.58 11.76 -9.55
C ASN A 137 -1.91 11.99 -10.27
N CYS A 138 -3.04 11.56 -9.68
CA CYS A 138 -4.36 11.85 -10.21
C CYS A 138 -4.65 13.36 -10.22
N ALA A 139 -4.32 14.05 -9.12
CA ALA A 139 -4.47 15.51 -9.04
C ALA A 139 -3.65 16.22 -10.12
N LYS A 140 -2.42 15.76 -10.40
CA LYS A 140 -1.60 16.25 -11.50
C LYS A 140 -2.25 16.00 -12.86
N LEU A 141 -2.62 14.76 -13.16
CA LEU A 141 -3.16 14.35 -14.47
C LEU A 141 -4.47 15.08 -14.81
N ARG A 142 -5.29 15.37 -13.81
CA ARG A 142 -6.59 16.02 -13.99
C ARG A 142 -6.58 17.51 -13.62
N ASN A 143 -5.41 18.10 -13.37
CA ASN A 143 -5.26 19.50 -12.95
C ASN A 143 -6.21 19.88 -11.79
N LEU A 144 -6.35 19.00 -10.78
CA LEU A 144 -7.25 19.25 -9.68
C LEU A 144 -6.68 20.29 -8.70
N ASP A 145 -7.55 21.16 -8.20
CA ASP A 145 -7.24 22.02 -7.06
C ASP A 145 -7.38 21.22 -5.76
N VAL A 146 -6.32 21.18 -4.97
CA VAL A 146 -6.22 20.29 -3.81
C VAL A 146 -6.20 21.07 -2.51
N GLU A 147 -7.09 20.74 -1.59
CA GLU A 147 -6.98 21.10 -0.18
C GLU A 147 -6.49 19.91 0.64
N TYR A 148 -5.57 20.13 1.59
CA TYR A 148 -5.02 19.07 2.42
C TYR A 148 -5.71 18.99 3.78
N VAL A 149 -6.04 17.77 4.21
CA VAL A 149 -6.33 17.47 5.62
C VAL A 149 -5.20 16.60 6.17
N TYR A 150 -4.70 16.98 7.35
CA TYR A 150 -3.57 16.30 7.97
C TYR A 150 -4.06 15.27 8.99
N PRO A 151 -3.52 14.04 8.99
CA PRO A 151 -3.77 13.12 10.10
C PRO A 151 -3.15 13.66 11.37
N SER A 152 -3.69 13.28 12.52
CA SER A 152 -3.02 13.51 13.80
C SER A 152 -1.70 12.74 13.86
N TYR A 153 -0.82 13.10 14.78
CA TYR A 153 0.47 12.44 14.96
C TYR A 153 0.60 11.84 16.36
N ILE A 154 1.04 10.58 16.43
CA ILE A 154 1.27 9.86 17.69
C ILE A 154 2.78 9.84 17.95
N ALA A 155 3.27 10.91 18.56
CA ALA A 155 4.70 11.18 18.76
C ALA A 155 5.45 10.05 19.49
N LYS A 156 4.79 9.39 20.45
CA LYS A 156 5.37 8.28 21.21
C LYS A 156 5.86 7.15 20.30
N TYR A 157 5.11 6.84 19.27
CA TYR A 157 5.41 5.72 18.35
C TYR A 157 5.94 6.18 16.98
N GLY A 158 5.82 7.48 16.67
CA GLY A 158 6.28 8.02 15.38
C GLY A 158 5.38 7.62 14.21
N ILE A 159 4.06 7.47 14.44
CA ILE A 159 3.07 7.05 13.45
C ILE A 159 1.99 8.10 13.26
N ASN A 160 1.34 8.07 12.09
CA ASN A 160 0.16 8.88 11.84
C ASN A 160 -1.05 8.32 12.60
N GLY A 161 -1.84 9.21 13.21
CA GLY A 161 -3.15 8.91 13.78
C GLY A 161 -4.27 9.00 12.75
N GLY A 162 -5.50 9.20 13.23
CA GLY A 162 -6.69 9.38 12.38
C GLY A 162 -6.89 10.83 11.94
N TYR A 163 -7.89 11.05 11.08
CA TYR A 163 -8.31 12.36 10.62
C TYR A 163 -9.36 13.00 11.53
N ASN A 164 -9.27 14.31 11.69
CA ASN A 164 -10.24 15.08 12.46
C ASN A 164 -11.41 15.51 11.56
N LYS A 165 -12.62 14.99 11.83
CA LYS A 165 -13.84 15.34 11.08
C LYS A 165 -14.15 16.84 11.10
N GLY A 166 -13.82 17.55 12.19
CA GLY A 166 -14.04 18.99 12.32
C GLY A 166 -13.13 19.81 11.39
N GLU A 167 -11.89 19.36 11.15
CA GLU A 167 -11.01 19.98 10.14
C GLU A 167 -11.58 19.80 8.72
N ILE A 168 -12.05 18.60 8.38
CA ILE A 168 -12.71 18.32 7.10
C ILE A 168 -13.94 19.21 6.93
N GLU A 169 -14.81 19.30 7.97
CA GLU A 169 -15.98 20.16 7.92
C GLU A 169 -15.61 21.63 7.73
N ASN A 170 -14.56 22.12 8.39
CA ASN A 170 -14.10 23.50 8.24
C ASN A 170 -13.60 23.82 6.83
N ILE A 171 -12.91 22.87 6.17
CA ILE A 171 -12.48 23.02 4.77
C ILE A 171 -13.72 23.04 3.85
N LEU A 172 -14.67 22.12 4.03
CA LEU A 172 -15.90 22.04 3.25
C LEU A 172 -16.81 23.29 3.43
N LYS A 173 -16.83 23.89 4.62
CA LYS A 173 -17.54 25.16 4.86
C LYS A 173 -17.01 26.30 4.01
N LYS A 174 -15.69 26.36 3.82
CA LYS A 174 -15.01 27.41 3.06
C LYS A 174 -15.01 27.14 1.55
N ASN A 175 -15.07 25.87 1.14
CA ASN A 175 -14.97 25.41 -0.24
C ASN A 175 -16.19 24.57 -0.60
N ARG A 176 -17.27 25.22 -1.06
CA ARG A 176 -18.56 24.57 -1.38
C ARG A 176 -18.55 23.83 -2.71
N ASP A 177 -17.51 24.00 -3.50
CA ASP A 177 -17.29 23.43 -4.82
C ASP A 177 -16.48 22.12 -4.80
N VAL A 178 -16.06 21.66 -3.62
CA VAL A 178 -15.35 20.39 -3.44
C VAL A 178 -16.19 19.22 -3.94
N LYS A 179 -15.64 18.41 -4.86
CA LYS A 179 -16.32 17.26 -5.47
C LYS A 179 -16.10 15.96 -4.69
N ALA A 180 -14.91 15.77 -4.13
CA ALA A 180 -14.58 14.57 -3.39
C ALA A 180 -13.64 14.85 -2.21
N VAL A 181 -13.79 14.03 -1.17
CA VAL A 181 -12.80 13.85 -0.10
C VAL A 181 -12.16 12.49 -0.26
N VAL A 182 -10.83 12.44 -0.36
CA VAL A 182 -10.05 11.21 -0.56
C VAL A 182 -9.16 10.99 0.66
N LEU A 183 -9.37 9.91 1.38
CA LEU A 183 -8.64 9.59 2.62
C LEU A 183 -8.04 8.18 2.55
N THR A 184 -6.95 7.97 3.27
CA THR A 184 -6.36 6.63 3.49
C THR A 184 -6.75 6.14 4.88
N SER A 185 -7.52 5.05 4.95
CA SER A 185 -7.90 4.37 6.19
C SER A 185 -8.17 2.89 5.90
N PRO A 186 -7.40 1.96 6.53
CA PRO A 186 -6.39 2.25 7.54
C PRO A 186 -5.14 2.91 6.95
N THR A 187 -4.36 3.57 7.82
CA THR A 187 -3.00 3.98 7.47
C THR A 187 -2.12 2.76 7.20
N TYR A 188 -0.92 2.98 6.68
CA TYR A 188 0.05 1.89 6.47
C TYR A 188 0.35 1.12 7.76
N ASP A 189 0.35 1.84 8.89
CA ASP A 189 0.59 1.29 10.24
C ASP A 189 -0.66 0.60 10.83
N GLY A 190 -1.81 0.69 10.17
CA GLY A 190 -3.06 0.05 10.60
C GLY A 190 -3.97 0.94 11.46
N ILE A 191 -3.80 2.26 11.43
CA ILE A 191 -4.68 3.18 12.16
C ILE A 191 -5.93 3.46 11.35
N VAL A 192 -7.10 3.27 11.97
CA VAL A 192 -8.42 3.47 11.36
C VAL A 192 -9.04 4.77 11.87
N SER A 193 -9.50 5.60 10.95
CA SER A 193 -10.25 6.83 11.24
C SER A 193 -11.73 6.55 11.45
N ASP A 194 -12.44 7.49 12.10
CA ASP A 194 -13.90 7.45 12.27
C ASP A 194 -14.60 7.76 10.93
N ILE A 195 -14.63 6.76 10.04
CA ILE A 195 -15.17 6.91 8.68
C ILE A 195 -16.66 7.21 8.71
N GLU A 196 -17.43 6.66 9.65
CA GLU A 196 -18.87 6.91 9.75
C GLU A 196 -19.17 8.39 10.01
N GLU A 197 -18.49 8.98 10.98
CA GLU A 197 -18.65 10.39 11.29
C GLU A 197 -18.11 11.30 10.19
N ILE A 198 -17.01 10.90 9.54
CA ILE A 198 -16.45 11.62 8.40
C ILE A 198 -17.43 11.57 7.21
N ALA A 199 -18.00 10.41 6.88
CA ALA A 199 -18.98 10.24 5.80
C ALA A 199 -20.20 11.14 6.05
N ARG A 200 -20.73 11.16 7.29
CA ARG A 200 -21.86 12.03 7.66
C ARG A 200 -21.56 13.51 7.42
N VAL A 201 -20.34 13.94 7.77
CA VAL A 201 -19.90 15.31 7.52
C VAL A 201 -19.76 15.58 6.03
N VAL A 202 -19.11 14.73 5.27
CA VAL A 202 -18.87 14.89 3.82
C VAL A 202 -20.19 14.95 3.06
N HIS A 203 -21.12 14.04 3.34
CA HIS A 203 -22.43 13.97 2.69
C HIS A 203 -23.34 15.17 3.00
N LYS A 204 -23.21 15.80 4.18
CA LYS A 204 -23.91 17.05 4.52
C LYS A 204 -23.60 18.18 3.52
N TYR A 205 -22.44 18.14 2.89
CA TYR A 205 -21.99 19.10 1.87
C TYR A 205 -22.20 18.62 0.43
N ASN A 206 -22.94 17.52 0.23
CA ASN A 206 -23.19 16.89 -1.06
C ASN A 206 -21.87 16.53 -1.80
N THR A 207 -20.87 16.11 -1.05
CA THR A 207 -19.52 15.73 -1.53
C THR A 207 -19.39 14.21 -1.41
N VAL A 208 -18.59 13.60 -2.30
CA VAL A 208 -18.31 12.16 -2.33
C VAL A 208 -17.16 11.83 -1.36
N LEU A 209 -17.26 10.69 -0.66
CA LEU A 209 -16.16 10.14 0.14
C LEU A 209 -15.53 8.92 -0.55
N ILE A 210 -14.26 9.04 -0.89
CA ILE A 210 -13.43 7.97 -1.43
C ILE A 210 -12.44 7.54 -0.35
N VAL A 211 -12.39 6.25 -0.04
CA VAL A 211 -11.44 5.70 0.94
C VAL A 211 -10.46 4.75 0.26
N ASP A 212 -9.18 5.10 0.33
CA ASP A 212 -8.09 4.19 0.04
C ASP A 212 -7.93 3.24 1.24
N GLU A 213 -8.58 2.10 1.16
CA GLU A 213 -8.54 1.00 2.13
C GLU A 213 -7.62 -0.13 1.65
N ALA A 214 -6.56 0.21 0.90
CA ALA A 214 -5.65 -0.77 0.31
C ALA A 214 -5.02 -1.73 1.35
N HIS A 215 -4.92 -1.33 2.59
CA HIS A 215 -4.43 -2.17 3.70
C HIS A 215 -5.54 -2.80 4.55
N GLY A 216 -6.81 -2.65 4.17
CA GLY A 216 -7.98 -3.10 4.93
C GLY A 216 -8.84 -4.16 4.23
N ALA A 217 -8.38 -4.78 3.13
CA ALA A 217 -9.18 -5.76 2.38
C ALA A 217 -9.69 -6.96 3.21
N HIS A 218 -9.17 -7.17 4.39
CA HIS A 218 -9.60 -8.21 5.33
C HIS A 218 -10.61 -7.71 6.38
N PHE A 219 -10.92 -6.43 6.40
CA PHE A 219 -11.86 -5.85 7.36
C PHE A 219 -13.26 -6.47 7.22
N GLY A 220 -13.94 -6.64 8.34
CA GLY A 220 -15.28 -7.24 8.37
C GLY A 220 -15.35 -8.75 8.11
N ILE A 221 -14.25 -9.46 7.80
CA ILE A 221 -14.24 -10.92 7.63
C ILE A 221 -14.43 -11.63 8.98
N SER A 222 -13.96 -11.04 10.07
CA SER A 222 -14.24 -11.45 11.45
C SER A 222 -14.77 -10.25 12.23
N GLU A 223 -15.67 -10.49 13.18
CA GLU A 223 -16.19 -9.44 14.09
C GLU A 223 -15.11 -8.79 14.97
N LYS A 224 -13.94 -9.41 15.08
CA LYS A 224 -12.79 -8.89 15.82
C LYS A 224 -11.88 -7.97 15.01
N LEU A 225 -12.17 -7.81 13.73
CA LEU A 225 -11.48 -6.90 12.82
C LEU A 225 -12.27 -5.59 12.68
N PRO A 226 -11.62 -4.49 12.28
CA PRO A 226 -12.33 -3.25 12.01
C PRO A 226 -13.45 -3.41 11.00
N VAL A 227 -14.44 -2.52 11.07
CA VAL A 227 -15.53 -2.45 10.09
C VAL A 227 -15.03 -1.78 8.81
N PRO A 228 -15.29 -2.35 7.61
CA PRO A 228 -14.81 -1.78 6.36
C PRO A 228 -15.53 -0.47 6.01
N ALA A 229 -14.83 0.41 5.29
CA ALA A 229 -15.28 1.78 5.01
C ALA A 229 -16.61 1.84 4.23
N TYR A 230 -16.89 0.88 3.34
CA TYR A 230 -18.15 0.81 2.59
C TYR A 230 -19.36 0.52 3.49
N LYS A 231 -19.20 -0.11 4.66
CA LYS A 231 -20.27 -0.26 5.67
C LYS A 231 -20.44 0.97 6.53
N LEU A 232 -19.43 1.86 6.56
CA LEU A 232 -19.42 3.09 7.35
C LEU A 232 -19.78 4.34 6.52
N GLY A 233 -20.26 4.15 5.29
CA GLY A 233 -20.81 5.23 4.47
C GLY A 233 -19.80 5.83 3.47
N ALA A 234 -18.64 5.24 3.23
CA ALA A 234 -17.81 5.62 2.09
C ALA A 234 -18.50 5.23 0.77
N ASP A 235 -18.46 6.14 -0.22
CA ASP A 235 -19.13 5.95 -1.51
C ASP A 235 -18.31 5.07 -2.47
N LEU A 236 -16.97 5.23 -2.48
CA LEU A 236 -16.03 4.36 -3.19
C LEU A 236 -14.92 3.92 -2.23
N VAL A 237 -14.61 2.64 -2.26
CA VAL A 237 -13.56 2.04 -1.44
C VAL A 237 -12.65 1.19 -2.31
N ILE A 238 -11.34 1.37 -2.17
CA ILE A 238 -10.35 0.63 -2.94
C ILE A 238 -9.53 -0.25 -2.00
N GLU A 239 -9.55 -1.56 -2.23
CA GLU A 239 -8.88 -2.57 -1.42
C GLU A 239 -7.84 -3.34 -2.24
N SER A 240 -6.62 -3.50 -1.70
CA SER A 240 -5.61 -4.36 -2.30
C SER A 240 -5.72 -5.77 -1.76
N THR A 241 -6.31 -6.69 -2.52
CA THR A 241 -6.46 -8.09 -2.11
C THR A 241 -5.11 -8.78 -1.89
N HIS A 242 -4.07 -8.36 -2.62
CA HIS A 242 -2.73 -8.94 -2.48
C HIS A 242 -1.98 -8.50 -1.21
N LYS A 243 -2.39 -7.43 -0.52
CA LYS A 243 -1.65 -6.93 0.65
C LYS A 243 -1.98 -7.71 1.92
N THR A 244 -3.25 -7.91 2.18
CA THR A 244 -3.75 -8.50 3.44
C THR A 244 -4.55 -9.77 3.24
N LEU A 245 -4.96 -10.06 2.02
CA LEU A 245 -5.61 -11.30 1.60
C LEU A 245 -4.66 -12.16 0.74
N PRO A 246 -4.95 -13.46 0.58
CA PRO A 246 -4.06 -14.39 -0.12
C PRO A 246 -4.16 -14.35 -1.65
N ALA A 247 -4.37 -13.19 -2.26
CA ALA A 247 -4.36 -13.05 -3.71
C ALA A 247 -2.95 -12.71 -4.24
N MET A 248 -2.72 -12.89 -5.54
CA MET A 248 -1.45 -12.58 -6.19
C MET A 248 -1.19 -11.07 -6.19
N THR A 249 0.09 -10.68 -6.14
CA THR A 249 0.50 -9.27 -6.25
C THR A 249 -0.15 -8.59 -7.46
N GLN A 250 -0.49 -7.30 -7.31
CA GLN A 250 -1.17 -6.47 -8.31
C GLN A 250 -2.71 -6.60 -8.30
N THR A 251 -3.29 -7.57 -7.60
CA THR A 251 -4.75 -7.72 -7.51
C THR A 251 -5.36 -6.74 -6.49
N ALA A 252 -6.54 -6.21 -6.82
CA ALA A 252 -7.29 -5.32 -5.95
C ALA A 252 -8.80 -5.37 -6.28
N LEU A 253 -9.61 -4.69 -5.46
CA LEU A 253 -11.04 -4.48 -5.66
C LEU A 253 -11.35 -2.99 -5.58
N LEU A 254 -12.37 -2.57 -6.32
CA LEU A 254 -13.04 -1.29 -6.15
C LEU A 254 -14.50 -1.56 -5.83
N HIS A 255 -14.96 -1.02 -4.71
CA HIS A 255 -16.33 -1.14 -4.22
C HIS A 255 -17.08 0.17 -4.38
N LEU A 256 -18.32 0.09 -4.84
CA LEU A 256 -19.28 1.17 -4.85
C LEU A 256 -20.39 0.87 -3.84
N LYS A 257 -20.74 1.88 -3.02
CA LYS A 257 -21.87 1.81 -2.09
C LYS A 257 -22.70 3.07 -2.17
N GLY A 258 -24.02 2.89 -2.26
CA GLY A 258 -24.99 4.00 -2.39
C GLY A 258 -25.17 4.47 -3.84
N ASP A 259 -25.93 5.55 -4.00
CA ASP A 259 -26.45 6.05 -5.28
C ASP A 259 -25.83 7.41 -5.72
N ARG A 260 -24.85 7.92 -4.97
CA ARG A 260 -24.21 9.22 -5.25
C ARG A 260 -23.37 9.22 -6.52
N ILE A 261 -22.92 8.06 -6.97
CA ILE A 261 -21.98 7.91 -8.08
C ILE A 261 -22.58 6.99 -9.14
N ASP A 262 -22.50 7.44 -10.38
CA ASP A 262 -22.85 6.62 -11.54
C ASP A 262 -21.82 5.51 -11.76
N ALA A 263 -22.25 4.26 -11.58
CA ALA A 263 -21.42 3.08 -11.83
C ALA A 263 -20.89 3.00 -13.27
N GLY A 264 -21.61 3.57 -14.24
CA GLY A 264 -21.19 3.64 -15.64
C GLY A 264 -19.93 4.50 -15.81
N LYS A 265 -19.84 5.63 -15.11
CA LYS A 265 -18.64 6.48 -15.11
C LYS A 265 -17.43 5.78 -14.49
N VAL A 266 -17.65 5.02 -13.39
CA VAL A 266 -16.57 4.23 -12.79
C VAL A 266 -16.05 3.17 -13.79
N GLN A 267 -16.96 2.45 -14.45
CA GLN A 267 -16.62 1.47 -15.48
C GLN A 267 -15.87 2.10 -16.66
N GLU A 268 -16.29 3.29 -17.11
CA GLU A 268 -15.61 4.04 -18.16
C GLU A 268 -14.16 4.37 -17.75
N MET A 269 -13.97 4.92 -16.55
CA MET A 269 -12.63 5.27 -16.07
C MET A 269 -11.75 4.03 -15.85
N LEU A 270 -12.31 2.92 -15.38
CA LEU A 270 -11.58 1.66 -15.29
C LEU A 270 -11.10 1.19 -16.67
N SER A 271 -11.93 1.30 -17.71
CA SER A 271 -11.53 0.93 -19.07
C SER A 271 -10.38 1.78 -19.64
N ILE A 272 -10.17 2.98 -19.08
CA ILE A 272 -9.06 3.88 -19.46
C ILE A 272 -7.77 3.56 -18.68
N TYR A 273 -7.88 3.27 -17.37
CA TYR A 273 -6.72 3.12 -16.49
C TYR A 273 -6.25 1.68 -16.33
N GLU A 274 -7.06 0.70 -16.67
CA GLU A 274 -6.65 -0.70 -16.73
C GLU A 274 -6.17 -1.09 -18.11
N THR A 275 -5.34 -2.15 -18.16
CA THR A 275 -4.87 -2.73 -19.42
C THR A 275 -6.03 -3.27 -20.26
N SER A 276 -5.96 -3.12 -21.58
CA SER A 276 -6.92 -3.71 -22.51
C SER A 276 -6.82 -5.24 -22.61
N SER A 277 -5.73 -5.82 -22.12
CA SER A 277 -5.51 -7.28 -22.06
C SER A 277 -5.32 -7.69 -20.59
N PRO A 278 -6.41 -7.76 -19.81
CA PRO A 278 -6.35 -8.05 -18.38
C PRO A 278 -5.93 -9.51 -18.14
N SER A 279 -5.05 -9.72 -17.16
CA SER A 279 -4.56 -11.05 -16.80
C SER A 279 -5.66 -11.92 -16.19
N TYR A 280 -6.02 -13.01 -16.87
CA TYR A 280 -6.96 -14.01 -16.35
C TYR A 280 -6.39 -14.77 -15.15
N VAL A 281 -5.07 -14.93 -15.07
CA VAL A 281 -4.38 -15.49 -13.90
C VAL A 281 -4.66 -14.65 -12.65
N LEU A 282 -4.55 -13.31 -12.78
CA LEU A 282 -4.83 -12.41 -11.67
C LEU A 282 -6.31 -12.37 -11.30
N MET A 283 -7.23 -12.36 -12.28
CA MET A 283 -8.67 -12.43 -12.02
C MET A 283 -9.06 -13.75 -11.34
N CYS A 284 -8.51 -14.86 -11.80
CA CYS A 284 -8.69 -16.17 -11.16
C CYS A 284 -8.19 -16.17 -9.71
N SER A 285 -7.06 -15.52 -9.45
CA SER A 285 -6.51 -15.36 -8.10
C SER A 285 -7.44 -14.56 -7.18
N ILE A 286 -8.10 -13.50 -7.69
CA ILE A 286 -9.10 -12.72 -6.93
C ILE A 286 -10.30 -13.60 -6.60
N ASP A 287 -10.91 -14.25 -7.59
CA ASP A 287 -12.11 -15.07 -7.38
C ASP A 287 -11.85 -16.23 -6.42
N LYS A 288 -10.72 -16.94 -6.60
CA LYS A 288 -10.32 -18.02 -5.70
C LYS A 288 -10.09 -17.52 -4.27
N CYS A 289 -9.47 -16.36 -4.10
CA CYS A 289 -9.26 -15.72 -2.81
C CYS A 289 -10.60 -15.43 -2.12
N ILE A 290 -11.55 -14.82 -2.82
CA ILE A 290 -12.87 -14.47 -2.28
C ILE A 290 -13.61 -15.75 -1.86
N ARG A 291 -13.62 -16.79 -2.68
CA ARG A 291 -14.26 -18.08 -2.33
C ARG A 291 -13.63 -18.74 -1.12
N GLU A 292 -12.33 -18.64 -0.97
CA GLU A 292 -11.62 -19.17 0.22
C GLU A 292 -12.00 -18.43 1.49
N ILE A 293 -12.02 -17.10 1.46
CA ILE A 293 -12.41 -16.30 2.64
C ILE A 293 -13.90 -16.42 2.96
N GLN A 294 -14.77 -16.58 1.97
CA GLN A 294 -16.19 -16.90 2.19
C GLN A 294 -16.37 -18.20 2.97
N LYS A 295 -15.55 -19.21 2.69
CA LYS A 295 -15.65 -20.52 3.30
C LYS A 295 -15.01 -20.60 4.68
N ASN A 296 -13.82 -20.04 4.85
CA ASN A 296 -12.95 -20.29 5.98
C ASN A 296 -12.43 -19.02 6.66
N GLY A 297 -12.72 -17.83 6.11
CA GLY A 297 -12.08 -16.57 6.50
C GLY A 297 -12.26 -16.24 7.97
N GLN A 298 -13.50 -16.25 8.47
CA GLN A 298 -13.79 -15.92 9.86
C GLN A 298 -13.00 -16.82 10.83
N GLN A 299 -13.07 -18.14 10.65
CA GLN A 299 -12.35 -19.07 11.51
C GLN A 299 -10.84 -18.82 11.48
N ARG A 300 -10.25 -18.66 10.28
CA ARG A 300 -8.80 -18.45 10.13
C ARG A 300 -8.34 -17.13 10.76
N TYR A 301 -9.12 -16.05 10.61
CA TYR A 301 -8.80 -14.79 11.28
C TYR A 301 -8.94 -14.91 12.79
N ASP A 302 -9.95 -15.59 13.31
CA ASP A 302 -10.09 -15.81 14.75
C ASP A 302 -8.91 -16.59 15.33
N GLU A 303 -8.41 -17.60 14.62
CA GLU A 303 -7.22 -18.36 15.00
C GLU A 303 -5.96 -17.47 14.97
N LEU A 304 -5.74 -16.73 13.90
CA LEU A 304 -4.62 -15.79 13.75
C LEU A 304 -4.61 -14.75 14.88
N LEU A 305 -5.75 -14.13 15.16
CA LEU A 305 -5.88 -13.10 16.19
C LEU A 305 -5.61 -13.64 17.59
N ASN A 306 -5.96 -14.90 17.87
CA ASN A 306 -5.60 -15.55 19.12
C ASN A 306 -4.08 -15.72 19.27
N VAL A 307 -3.37 -16.06 18.19
CA VAL A 307 -1.90 -16.17 18.17
C VAL A 307 -1.27 -14.78 18.36
N ILE A 308 -1.70 -13.80 17.60
CA ILE A 308 -1.20 -12.43 17.69
C ILE A 308 -1.38 -11.86 19.11
N ASN A 309 -2.54 -12.08 19.72
CA ASN A 309 -2.80 -11.62 21.09
C ASN A 309 -1.86 -12.26 22.12
N LYS A 310 -1.51 -13.55 21.96
CA LYS A 310 -0.51 -14.21 22.81
C LYS A 310 0.87 -13.58 22.64
N ILE A 311 1.26 -13.29 21.39
CA ILE A 311 2.53 -12.64 21.05
C ILE A 311 2.60 -11.27 21.70
N ARG A 312 1.59 -10.42 21.52
CA ARG A 312 1.54 -9.08 22.14
C ARG A 312 1.66 -9.15 23.65
N LYS A 313 0.87 -10.01 24.31
CA LYS A 313 0.94 -10.20 25.76
C LYS A 313 2.32 -10.63 26.26
N ASN A 314 3.05 -11.40 25.46
CA ASN A 314 4.38 -11.87 25.83
C ASN A 314 5.45 -10.80 25.58
N VAL A 315 5.43 -10.16 24.41
CA VAL A 315 6.40 -9.13 24.01
C VAL A 315 6.21 -7.86 24.85
N ASN A 316 4.97 -7.47 25.18
CA ASN A 316 4.71 -6.28 26.00
C ASN A 316 5.12 -6.43 27.49
N LYS A 317 5.71 -7.59 27.88
CA LYS A 317 6.42 -7.75 29.16
C LYS A 317 7.90 -7.36 29.07
N CYS A 318 8.41 -7.13 27.86
CA CYS A 318 9.77 -6.65 27.62
C CYS A 318 9.94 -5.21 28.15
N LYS A 319 11.18 -4.83 28.40
CA LYS A 319 11.50 -3.49 28.96
C LYS A 319 11.50 -2.42 27.87
N TYR A 320 12.05 -2.74 26.70
CA TYR A 320 12.33 -1.78 25.64
C TYR A 320 11.51 -2.01 24.37
N ILE A 321 11.11 -3.26 24.13
CA ILE A 321 10.32 -3.64 22.94
C ILE A 321 8.85 -3.78 23.32
N SER A 322 7.96 -3.18 22.51
CA SER A 322 6.51 -3.30 22.69
C SER A 322 5.78 -3.35 21.36
N ILE A 323 4.59 -3.94 21.36
CA ILE A 323 3.68 -4.00 20.19
C ILE A 323 2.36 -3.34 20.61
N PRO A 324 2.24 -1.99 20.46
CA PRO A 324 1.03 -1.27 20.82
C PRO A 324 -0.18 -1.70 19.97
N CYS A 325 -1.36 -1.59 20.52
CA CYS A 325 -2.63 -1.90 19.86
C CYS A 325 -3.78 -1.12 20.51
N GLU A 326 -4.50 -1.70 21.47
CA GLU A 326 -5.70 -1.12 22.09
C GLU A 326 -5.46 0.25 22.74
N GLU A 327 -4.26 0.47 23.27
CA GLU A 327 -3.87 1.75 23.88
C GLU A 327 -3.77 2.90 22.88
N LEU A 328 -3.76 2.62 21.58
CA LEU A 328 -3.79 3.65 20.53
C LEU A 328 -5.18 4.21 20.30
N LYS A 329 -6.23 3.48 20.64
CA LYS A 329 -7.63 3.87 20.39
C LYS A 329 -8.03 5.08 21.24
N ASN A 330 -9.02 5.84 20.76
CA ASN A 330 -9.62 6.99 21.44
C ASN A 330 -8.67 8.16 21.75
N GLN A 331 -7.53 8.22 21.08
CA GLN A 331 -6.59 9.35 21.13
C GLN A 331 -6.11 9.70 19.72
N ASN A 332 -5.67 10.93 19.49
CA ASN A 332 -5.15 11.37 18.19
C ASN A 332 -6.06 11.00 17.00
N ASN A 333 -7.38 11.12 17.17
CA ASN A 333 -8.42 10.74 16.21
C ASN A 333 -8.35 9.27 15.74
N VAL A 334 -7.70 8.39 16.49
CA VAL A 334 -7.71 6.95 16.26
C VAL A 334 -9.04 6.39 16.71
N PHE A 335 -9.85 5.90 15.76
CA PHE A 335 -11.14 5.26 16.05
C PHE A 335 -10.96 3.78 16.33
N ASP A 336 -10.19 3.09 15.47
CA ASP A 336 -9.86 1.68 15.62
C ASP A 336 -8.45 1.38 15.13
N VAL A 337 -8.00 0.14 15.31
CA VAL A 337 -6.65 -0.31 14.94
C VAL A 337 -6.74 -1.68 14.27
N ASP A 338 -6.07 -1.83 13.15
CA ASP A 338 -5.87 -3.13 12.52
C ASP A 338 -4.97 -4.01 13.38
N VAL A 339 -5.59 -4.95 14.07
CA VAL A 339 -4.91 -5.84 15.01
C VAL A 339 -3.95 -6.83 14.34
N THR A 340 -4.00 -6.96 13.01
CA THR A 340 -3.07 -7.82 12.23
C THR A 340 -1.74 -7.14 11.93
N LYS A 341 -1.65 -5.83 12.13
CA LYS A 341 -0.40 -5.06 12.00
C LYS A 341 0.41 -5.14 13.29
N LEU A 342 1.68 -5.50 13.17
CA LEU A 342 2.60 -5.56 14.30
C LEU A 342 3.54 -4.35 14.25
N ILE A 343 3.17 -3.26 14.93
CA ILE A 343 4.04 -2.10 15.14
C ILE A 343 5.02 -2.47 16.27
N ILE A 344 6.19 -3.00 15.93
CA ILE A 344 7.19 -3.44 16.91
C ILE A 344 8.08 -2.25 17.24
N ASN A 345 7.78 -1.62 18.35
CA ASN A 345 8.38 -0.36 18.78
C ASN A 345 9.61 -0.59 19.67
N VAL A 346 10.64 0.26 19.52
CA VAL A 346 11.95 0.18 20.22
C VAL A 346 12.30 1.43 20.99
N ASN A 347 11.33 2.09 21.60
CA ASN A 347 11.56 3.33 22.35
C ASN A 347 12.56 3.14 23.51
N ASN A 348 13.45 4.14 23.68
CA ASN A 348 14.44 4.20 24.74
C ASN A 348 15.40 3.00 24.84
N SER A 349 15.64 2.33 23.74
CA SER A 349 16.39 1.08 23.66
C SER A 349 17.83 1.25 23.14
N GLY A 350 18.20 2.48 22.76
CA GLY A 350 19.51 2.76 22.15
C GLY A 350 19.68 2.31 20.71
N ILE A 351 18.65 1.64 20.13
CA ILE A 351 18.62 1.26 18.71
C ILE A 351 17.43 1.91 17.98
N THR A 352 17.57 2.06 16.68
CA THR A 352 16.48 2.48 15.79
C THR A 352 15.66 1.28 15.34
N GLY A 353 14.43 1.53 14.82
CA GLY A 353 13.66 0.48 14.13
C GLY A 353 14.43 -0.09 12.93
N LYS A 354 15.19 0.74 12.20
CA LYS A 354 16.09 0.25 11.11
C LYS A 354 17.07 -0.80 11.62
N GLN A 355 17.74 -0.55 12.74
CA GLN A 355 18.68 -1.51 13.35
C GLN A 355 17.95 -2.78 13.84
N LEU A 356 16.73 -2.65 14.41
CA LEU A 356 15.93 -3.82 14.76
C LEU A 356 15.59 -4.64 13.52
N GLY A 357 15.18 -4.01 12.41
CA GLY A 357 14.89 -4.68 11.14
C GLY A 357 16.09 -5.46 10.61
N ASP A 358 17.28 -4.87 10.66
CA ASP A 358 18.52 -5.53 10.26
C ASP A 358 18.85 -6.74 11.17
N ILE A 359 18.68 -6.62 12.48
CA ILE A 359 18.86 -7.75 13.41
C ILE A 359 17.89 -8.88 13.08
N LEU A 360 16.59 -8.59 12.88
CA LEU A 360 15.58 -9.59 12.53
C LEU A 360 15.92 -10.28 11.22
N ARG A 361 16.35 -9.52 10.21
CA ARG A 361 16.70 -10.03 8.87
C ARG A 361 17.93 -10.93 8.90
N TYR A 362 19.02 -10.48 9.51
CA TYR A 362 20.32 -11.15 9.38
C TYR A 362 20.61 -12.19 10.46
N LYS A 363 20.05 -12.03 11.66
CA LYS A 363 20.25 -12.97 12.76
C LYS A 363 19.11 -14.00 12.90
N TYR A 364 17.87 -13.55 12.67
CA TYR A 364 16.68 -14.40 12.89
C TYR A 364 16.00 -14.84 11.59
N ASN A 365 16.49 -14.41 10.45
CA ASN A 365 15.94 -14.75 9.13
C ASN A 365 14.47 -14.33 8.93
N ILE A 366 14.07 -13.22 9.55
CA ILE A 366 12.72 -12.65 9.48
C ILE A 366 12.79 -11.35 8.66
N GLU A 367 12.04 -11.30 7.57
CA GLU A 367 11.92 -10.10 6.72
C GLU A 367 10.67 -9.33 7.08
N VAL A 368 10.83 -8.09 7.62
CA VAL A 368 9.72 -7.22 7.98
C VAL A 368 9.21 -6.43 6.78
N GLU A 369 8.01 -5.87 6.88
CA GLU A 369 7.42 -5.04 5.83
C GLU A 369 8.14 -3.69 5.67
N MET A 370 8.40 -3.04 6.79
CA MET A 370 9.02 -1.72 6.82
C MET A 370 9.83 -1.54 8.10
N ASP A 371 10.93 -0.84 7.99
CA ASP A 371 11.67 -0.30 9.13
C ASP A 371 11.57 1.24 9.15
N SER A 372 11.44 1.81 10.35
CA SER A 372 11.31 3.23 10.63
C SER A 372 12.34 3.64 11.68
N LEU A 373 12.33 4.92 12.09
CA LEU A 373 13.22 5.39 13.16
C LEU A 373 12.88 4.77 14.54
N LYS A 374 11.58 4.59 14.82
CA LYS A 374 11.10 4.17 16.15
C LYS A 374 10.54 2.75 16.21
N TYR A 375 10.28 2.10 15.06
CA TYR A 375 9.63 0.81 15.00
C TYR A 375 9.96 0.06 13.71
N VAL A 376 9.65 -1.23 13.70
CA VAL A 376 9.47 -2.01 12.48
C VAL A 376 8.01 -2.42 12.35
N LEU A 377 7.53 -2.55 11.12
CA LEU A 377 6.18 -3.00 10.83
C LEU A 377 6.20 -4.43 10.29
N GLY A 378 5.47 -5.32 10.95
CA GLY A 378 5.13 -6.64 10.42
C GLY A 378 3.68 -6.67 9.96
N ILE A 379 3.42 -7.31 8.83
CA ILE A 379 2.07 -7.58 8.33
C ILE A 379 1.79 -9.07 8.51
N THR A 380 0.72 -9.40 9.22
CA THR A 380 0.27 -10.79 9.37
C THR A 380 -1.02 -11.04 8.62
N THR A 381 -1.21 -12.26 8.14
CA THR A 381 -2.39 -12.70 7.38
C THR A 381 -2.78 -14.13 7.76
N ILE A 382 -3.92 -14.59 7.28
CA ILE A 382 -4.36 -15.99 7.47
C ILE A 382 -3.44 -17.03 6.82
N CYS A 383 -2.40 -16.61 6.11
CA CYS A 383 -1.43 -17.49 5.45
C CYS A 383 -0.15 -17.67 6.25
N ASP A 384 0.02 -16.94 7.36
CA ASP A 384 1.21 -17.04 8.18
C ASP A 384 1.32 -18.43 8.86
N ASP A 385 2.55 -18.89 9.01
CA ASP A 385 2.84 -20.05 9.88
C ASP A 385 2.92 -19.57 11.33
N TYR A 386 2.04 -20.10 12.17
CA TYR A 386 1.97 -19.70 13.59
C TYR A 386 3.24 -20.01 14.38
N LYS A 387 4.02 -21.03 13.95
CA LYS A 387 5.31 -21.34 14.55
C LYS A 387 6.34 -20.24 14.28
N GLU A 388 6.34 -19.71 13.08
CA GLU A 388 7.23 -18.60 12.72
C GLU A 388 6.88 -17.32 13.51
N LEU A 389 5.59 -17.08 13.76
CA LEU A 389 5.15 -15.99 14.63
C LEU A 389 5.58 -16.20 16.10
N GLU A 390 5.62 -17.42 16.60
CA GLU A 390 6.17 -17.74 17.93
C GLU A 390 7.69 -17.52 17.96
N ILE A 391 8.42 -17.89 16.90
CA ILE A 391 9.86 -17.61 16.76
C ILE A 391 10.13 -16.11 16.77
N LEU A 392 9.32 -15.30 16.09
CA LEU A 392 9.40 -13.84 16.17
C LEU A 392 9.30 -13.34 17.62
N ALA A 393 8.32 -13.86 18.38
CA ALA A 393 8.14 -13.44 19.77
C ALA A 393 9.34 -13.77 20.66
N GLU A 394 9.95 -14.94 20.49
CA GLU A 394 11.15 -15.32 21.23
C GLU A 394 12.38 -14.51 20.79
N ALA A 395 12.52 -14.24 19.48
CA ALA A 395 13.58 -13.37 18.96
C ALA A 395 13.50 -11.97 19.58
N LEU A 396 12.31 -11.37 19.65
CA LEU A 396 12.11 -10.04 20.24
C LEU A 396 12.46 -10.03 21.73
N LYS A 397 12.14 -11.07 22.50
CA LYS A 397 12.53 -11.17 23.90
C LYS A 397 14.04 -11.34 24.09
N GLU A 398 14.70 -12.08 23.19
CA GLU A 398 16.16 -12.23 23.25
C GLU A 398 16.85 -10.92 22.93
N ILE A 399 16.37 -10.20 21.91
CA ILE A 399 16.88 -8.87 21.54
C ILE A 399 16.70 -7.91 22.72
N ASP A 400 15.51 -7.84 23.32
CA ASP A 400 15.20 -6.93 24.44
C ASP A 400 16.21 -7.06 25.60
N LYS A 401 16.61 -8.31 25.95
CA LYS A 401 17.60 -8.58 27.00
C LYS A 401 19.00 -8.05 26.69
N SER A 402 19.31 -7.82 25.42
CA SER A 402 20.59 -7.30 24.97
C SER A 402 20.62 -5.77 24.84
N LEU A 403 19.47 -5.10 25.01
CA LEU A 403 19.33 -3.66 24.88
C LEU A 403 19.66 -2.95 26.20
N GLU A 404 20.18 -1.73 26.09
CA GLU A 404 20.48 -0.85 27.19
C GLU A 404 19.59 0.39 27.18
N GLU A 405 19.33 0.96 28.34
CA GLU A 405 18.57 2.20 28.46
C GLU A 405 19.36 3.37 27.88
N LYS A 406 18.88 3.89 26.77
CA LYS A 406 19.42 5.08 26.15
C LYS A 406 18.26 5.91 25.59
N GLN A 407 18.18 7.17 25.98
CA GLN A 407 17.19 8.05 25.38
C GLN A 407 17.50 8.18 23.89
N ASN A 408 16.54 7.78 23.05
CA ASN A 408 16.59 8.09 21.64
C ASN A 408 16.34 9.60 21.50
N GLU A 409 17.06 10.24 20.59
CA GLU A 409 16.82 11.65 20.29
C GLU A 409 15.34 11.86 19.92
N ASN A 410 14.74 12.94 20.44
CA ASN A 410 13.36 13.29 20.16
C ASN A 410 13.21 13.84 18.72
N ILE A 411 13.35 12.95 17.74
CA ILE A 411 13.16 13.30 16.34
C ILE A 411 11.66 13.23 16.04
N SER A 412 11.08 14.38 15.71
CA SER A 412 9.72 14.42 15.18
C SER A 412 9.73 14.02 13.71
N VAL A 413 8.88 13.07 13.35
CA VAL A 413 8.64 12.63 11.97
C VAL A 413 7.23 13.02 11.51
N GLU A 414 6.63 14.00 12.16
CA GLU A 414 5.32 14.54 11.80
C GLU A 414 5.33 15.14 10.39
N LEU A 415 4.23 14.99 9.67
CA LEU A 415 4.06 15.61 8.36
C LEU A 415 3.98 17.13 8.49
N LEU A 416 4.91 17.83 7.86
CA LEU A 416 4.99 19.28 7.92
C LEU A 416 3.90 19.95 7.07
N LYS A 417 3.37 21.08 7.55
CA LYS A 417 2.39 21.91 6.82
C LYS A 417 3.10 22.93 5.95
N ASN A 418 3.69 22.46 4.86
CA ASN A 418 4.41 23.34 3.92
C ASN A 418 3.44 24.28 3.21
N LYS A 419 3.89 25.54 2.99
CA LYS A 419 3.11 26.52 2.23
C LYS A 419 3.10 26.14 0.75
N ARG A 420 1.91 25.94 0.17
CA ARG A 420 1.73 25.73 -1.26
C ARG A 420 1.68 27.07 -2.02
N MET A 421 2.53 27.21 -3.02
CA MET A 421 2.59 28.39 -3.90
C MET A 421 1.93 28.13 -5.25
N TYR A 422 2.02 26.87 -5.74
CA TYR A 422 1.45 26.42 -7.00
C TYR A 422 0.77 25.07 -6.84
N SER A 423 -0.18 24.74 -7.72
CA SER A 423 -0.65 23.36 -7.85
C SER A 423 0.45 22.46 -8.42
N ILE A 424 0.31 21.15 -8.26
CA ILE A 424 1.26 20.17 -8.84
C ILE A 424 1.32 20.33 -10.37
N TYR A 425 0.16 20.55 -11.01
CA TYR A 425 0.06 20.74 -12.45
C TYR A 425 0.75 22.04 -12.90
N GLU A 426 0.47 23.17 -12.24
CA GLU A 426 1.13 24.44 -12.55
C GLU A 426 2.65 24.36 -12.39
N THR A 427 3.11 23.69 -11.35
CA THR A 427 4.55 23.46 -11.09
C THR A 427 5.22 22.67 -12.20
N ASP A 428 4.51 21.72 -12.79
CA ASP A 428 5.05 20.92 -13.90
C ASP A 428 5.29 21.73 -15.17
N LEU A 429 4.50 22.78 -15.37
CA LEU A 429 4.63 23.70 -16.52
C LEU A 429 5.70 24.78 -16.35
N LYS A 430 6.25 24.95 -15.15
CA LYS A 430 7.25 26.00 -14.85
C LYS A 430 8.66 25.55 -15.21
N GLU A 431 9.49 26.52 -15.57
CA GLU A 431 10.93 26.30 -15.68
C GLU A 431 11.53 25.95 -14.31
N LYS A 432 12.47 25.05 -14.31
CA LYS A 432 13.13 24.53 -13.10
C LYS A 432 14.65 24.66 -13.20
N ASN A 433 15.28 24.85 -12.06
CA ASN A 433 16.72 24.79 -11.88
C ASN A 433 17.06 23.64 -10.92
N THR A 434 18.18 22.99 -11.14
CA THR A 434 18.74 22.02 -10.20
C THR A 434 19.65 22.73 -9.22
N VAL A 435 19.42 22.54 -7.93
CA VAL A 435 20.24 23.09 -6.83
C VAL A 435 20.67 21.98 -5.88
N ASN A 436 21.65 22.24 -5.03
CA ASN A 436 21.97 21.31 -3.96
C ASN A 436 20.76 21.19 -3.03
N LEU A 437 20.45 19.97 -2.57
CA LEU A 437 19.28 19.71 -1.74
C LEU A 437 19.27 20.56 -0.45
N PHE A 438 20.40 20.66 0.24
CA PHE A 438 20.49 21.41 1.49
C PHE A 438 20.66 22.92 1.32
N ASP A 439 20.87 23.38 0.08
CA ASP A 439 20.88 24.80 -0.27
C ASP A 439 19.51 25.28 -0.81
N SER A 440 18.49 24.40 -0.83
CA SER A 440 17.16 24.68 -1.42
C SER A 440 16.16 25.33 -0.45
N LYS A 441 16.59 25.76 0.74
CA LYS A 441 15.73 26.46 1.69
C LYS A 441 15.02 27.64 1.02
N ASP A 442 13.75 27.82 1.36
CA ASP A 442 12.84 28.85 0.83
C ASP A 442 12.55 28.77 -0.68
N CYS A 443 13.13 27.80 -1.39
CA CYS A 443 12.78 27.50 -2.78
C CYS A 443 11.43 26.78 -2.86
N ILE A 444 10.80 26.83 -4.03
CA ILE A 444 9.58 26.09 -4.32
C ILE A 444 9.99 24.76 -4.96
N SER A 445 9.60 23.63 -4.35
CA SER A 445 9.93 22.32 -4.88
C SER A 445 9.36 22.09 -6.27
N GLY A 446 10.20 21.63 -7.19
CA GLY A 446 9.81 21.15 -8.52
C GLY A 446 9.62 19.63 -8.58
N GLU A 447 9.92 18.95 -7.49
CA GLU A 447 9.90 17.49 -7.39
C GLU A 447 9.16 17.03 -6.14
N PHE A 448 8.74 15.76 -6.15
CA PHE A 448 8.32 15.08 -4.93
C PHE A 448 9.55 14.59 -4.16
N VAL A 449 9.47 14.63 -2.84
CA VAL A 449 10.36 13.88 -1.96
C VAL A 449 9.50 12.97 -1.10
N PHE A 450 9.75 11.66 -1.16
CA PHE A 450 9.02 10.63 -0.43
C PHE A 450 9.93 9.93 0.56
N LEU A 451 9.38 9.57 1.71
CA LEU A 451 9.91 8.48 2.50
C LEU A 451 9.33 7.16 1.96
N TYR A 452 10.15 6.18 1.60
CA TYR A 452 9.67 4.93 1.02
C TYR A 452 10.32 3.69 1.69
N PRO A 453 9.51 2.70 2.15
CA PRO A 453 8.06 2.73 2.31
C PRO A 453 7.59 3.79 3.31
N PRO A 454 6.32 4.23 3.33
CA PRO A 454 5.17 3.78 2.53
C PRO A 454 4.93 4.60 1.24
N GLY A 455 5.76 5.59 0.91
CA GLY A 455 5.56 6.45 -0.26
C GLY A 455 4.68 7.66 0.03
N ILE A 456 4.70 8.15 1.27
CA ILE A 456 4.05 9.40 1.70
C ILE A 456 4.99 10.56 1.34
N PRO A 457 4.51 11.61 0.65
CA PRO A 457 5.36 12.74 0.30
C PRO A 457 5.68 13.61 1.54
N LEU A 458 6.96 13.89 1.73
CA LEU A 458 7.46 14.90 2.68
C LEU A 458 7.26 16.30 2.11
N VAL A 459 7.52 16.46 0.81
CA VAL A 459 7.21 17.67 0.04
C VAL A 459 6.60 17.30 -1.31
N VAL A 460 5.68 18.12 -1.76
CA VAL A 460 4.94 17.99 -3.03
C VAL A 460 5.38 19.14 -3.96
N PRO A 461 5.48 18.92 -5.27
CA PRO A 461 5.77 20.00 -6.22
C PRO A 461 4.83 21.20 -6.02
N GLY A 462 5.41 22.40 -5.94
CA GLY A 462 4.69 23.63 -5.67
C GLY A 462 4.65 24.06 -4.20
N GLU A 463 5.13 23.22 -3.28
CA GLU A 463 5.32 23.56 -1.86
C GLU A 463 6.68 24.21 -1.63
N VAL A 464 6.73 25.11 -0.63
CA VAL A 464 7.99 25.75 -0.17
C VAL A 464 8.79 24.76 0.66
N ILE A 465 10.08 24.65 0.37
CA ILE A 465 11.04 23.83 1.11
C ILE A 465 11.46 24.63 2.34
N THR A 466 11.10 24.14 3.52
CA THR A 466 11.45 24.79 4.80
C THR A 466 12.73 24.23 5.40
N GLU A 467 13.31 24.93 6.36
CA GLU A 467 14.49 24.45 7.09
C GLU A 467 14.17 23.18 7.88
N GLU A 468 12.99 23.13 8.52
CA GLU A 468 12.53 21.96 9.27
C GLU A 468 12.39 20.71 8.38
N LEU A 469 11.96 20.90 7.11
CA LEU A 469 11.89 19.82 6.12
C LEU A 469 13.30 19.29 5.78
N LEU A 470 14.26 20.19 5.56
CA LEU A 470 15.65 19.80 5.26
C LEU A 470 16.30 19.08 6.43
N GLU A 471 16.06 19.54 7.66
CA GLU A 471 16.51 18.84 8.87
C GLU A 471 15.89 17.45 8.99
N GLN A 472 14.59 17.32 8.72
CA GLN A 472 13.92 16.03 8.73
C GLN A 472 14.48 15.07 7.66
N ILE A 473 14.73 15.56 6.44
CA ILE A 473 15.36 14.76 5.36
C ILE A 473 16.77 14.34 5.78
N LYS A 474 17.56 15.22 6.38
CA LYS A 474 18.90 14.92 6.87
C LYS A 474 18.89 13.76 7.87
N VAL A 475 17.99 13.82 8.85
CA VAL A 475 17.82 12.76 9.85
C VAL A 475 17.49 11.40 9.19
N TYR A 476 16.62 11.39 8.21
CA TYR A 476 16.30 10.14 7.48
C TYR A 476 17.51 9.59 6.72
N LEU A 477 18.29 10.46 6.07
CA LEU A 477 19.52 10.04 5.35
C LEU A 477 20.60 9.52 6.31
N GLU A 478 20.82 10.17 7.44
CA GLU A 478 21.75 9.73 8.48
C GLU A 478 21.35 8.38 9.10
N ALA A 479 20.04 8.11 9.19
CA ALA A 479 19.51 6.82 9.62
C ALA A 479 19.50 5.75 8.52
N ASN A 480 20.06 6.01 7.34
CA ASN A 480 20.04 5.15 6.17
C ASN A 480 18.62 4.75 5.73
N MET A 481 17.66 5.66 5.87
CA MET A 481 16.31 5.46 5.36
C MET A 481 16.22 5.84 3.89
N ASN A 482 15.32 5.18 3.17
CA ASN A 482 15.21 5.36 1.72
C ASN A 482 14.37 6.62 1.39
N ILE A 483 15.04 7.68 0.97
CA ILE A 483 14.42 8.85 0.35
C ILE A 483 14.34 8.62 -1.14
N SER A 484 13.19 8.91 -1.73
CA SER A 484 12.91 8.70 -3.16
C SER A 484 12.10 9.86 -3.75
N GLY A 485 11.96 9.88 -5.07
CA GLY A 485 11.18 10.91 -5.79
C GLY A 485 12.03 11.99 -6.42
N LEU A 486 13.26 12.18 -5.97
CA LEU A 486 14.24 13.05 -6.61
C LEU A 486 14.72 12.41 -7.93
N LYS A 487 14.97 13.22 -8.95
CA LYS A 487 15.63 12.78 -10.20
C LYS A 487 17.07 12.33 -9.96
N ASP A 488 17.73 13.00 -9.02
CA ASP A 488 19.07 12.62 -8.56
C ASP A 488 19.00 11.45 -7.55
N ASN A 489 19.26 10.25 -8.03
CA ASN A 489 19.29 9.04 -7.20
C ASN A 489 20.36 9.07 -6.08
N SER A 490 21.29 10.04 -6.10
CA SER A 490 22.26 10.24 -5.02
C SER A 490 21.74 11.09 -3.87
N ASN A 491 20.54 11.65 -3.99
CA ASN A 491 19.88 12.54 -3.03
C ASN A 491 20.70 13.80 -2.69
N LYS A 492 21.52 14.29 -3.64
CA LYS A 492 22.36 15.49 -3.44
C LYS A 492 21.74 16.75 -4.01
N THR A 493 20.88 16.60 -5.01
CA THR A 493 20.27 17.72 -5.72
C THR A 493 18.77 17.57 -5.82
N ILE A 494 18.09 18.70 -5.97
CA ILE A 494 16.63 18.81 -6.15
C ILE A 494 16.31 19.84 -7.25
N GLU A 495 15.28 19.59 -8.06
CA GLU A 495 14.74 20.61 -8.94
C GLU A 495 13.83 21.57 -8.16
N VAL A 496 14.05 22.87 -8.37
CA VAL A 496 13.22 23.95 -7.80
C VAL A 496 12.68 24.83 -8.92
N VAL A 497 11.51 25.42 -8.70
CA VAL A 497 10.91 26.39 -9.64
C VAL A 497 11.79 27.63 -9.69
N LYS A 498 12.01 28.16 -10.92
CA LYS A 498 12.75 29.42 -11.13
C LYS A 498 11.99 30.63 -10.60
#